data_8d244d6c46d16c4a0f61d4f397419581
#
_entry.id   8d244d6c46d16c4a0f61d4f397419581
#
_cell.length_a   1.000
_cell.length_b   1.000
_cell.length_c   1.000
_cell.angle_alpha   90.00
_cell.angle_beta   90.00
_cell.angle_gamma   90.00
#
_symmetry.space_group_name_H-M   'P 1'
#
loop_
_entity.id
_entity.type
_entity.pdbx_description
1 polymer ?
#
loop_
_entity_poly.entity_id
_entity_poly.type
_entity_poly.pdbx_seq_one_letter_code
_entity_poly.pdbx_strand_id
1 'polypeptide(L)'
;PPVVTNTDRSSKTTTQDENYKPQPDIHKKSSILFLDGFQVWDKNGTDITKSFTPILKQLLILIILYSVNNKKGISNVTLRELLWFDKTDESAQNNRRVNIRKLKLLLEKLDGVELVKESTYWALKFTHAYCDYIDVCNWIDKVKNKEPITAENINDLPLNLLSGQLLPYVQTDWLDSFKSDYTNSVLDMAINLSKQEYIKGNNELLIQIANSMFAHDKTDEYALILKCHTLYKQGRTSLAKTTFDTFCNEYKAMLNTNYTKTFNEVINCQL
;
A
#
# COMPACT_ATOMS: atom_id res chain seq x y z
N PRO A 1 -18.58 21.66 -64.43
CA PRO A 1 -18.55 20.63 -63.41
C PRO A 1 -18.41 21.23 -62.03
N PRO A 2 -19.35 21.01 -61.12
CA PRO A 2 -19.30 21.57 -59.79
C PRO A 2 -18.66 20.60 -58.82
N VAL A 3 -18.00 21.20 -57.85
CA VAL A 3 -17.41 20.62 -56.67
C VAL A 3 -18.53 20.25 -55.67
N VAL A 4 -18.52 19.03 -55.16
CA VAL A 4 -19.38 18.60 -54.07
C VAL A 4 -18.54 18.50 -52.80
N THR A 5 -18.87 19.32 -51.84
CA THR A 5 -18.33 19.28 -50.49
C THR A 5 -19.21 18.39 -49.63
N ASN A 6 -18.67 17.29 -49.10
CA ASN A 6 -19.33 16.49 -48.06
C ASN A 6 -18.75 16.85 -46.70
N THR A 7 -19.58 17.40 -45.86
CA THR A 7 -19.35 17.55 -44.43
C THR A 7 -20.11 16.47 -43.68
N ASP A 8 -19.38 15.45 -43.20
CA ASP A 8 -19.94 14.50 -42.23
C ASP A 8 -19.48 14.90 -40.81
N ARG A 9 -20.43 15.39 -40.06
CA ARG A 9 -20.33 15.54 -38.60
C ARG A 9 -20.78 14.23 -37.95
N SER A 10 -19.86 13.41 -37.50
CA SER A 10 -20.17 12.36 -36.54
C SER A 10 -20.04 12.94 -35.11
N SER A 11 -21.18 13.11 -34.49
CA SER A 11 -21.30 13.42 -33.06
C SER A 11 -20.81 12.22 -32.24
N LYS A 12 -19.64 12.35 -31.61
CA LYS A 12 -19.22 11.46 -30.52
C LYS A 12 -19.98 11.85 -29.25
N THR A 13 -20.95 11.05 -28.88
CA THR A 13 -21.58 11.09 -27.56
C THR A 13 -20.58 10.56 -26.54
N THR A 14 -19.97 11.45 -25.80
CA THR A 14 -19.14 11.10 -24.65
C THR A 14 -20.10 10.80 -23.50
N THR A 15 -20.31 9.53 -23.21
CA THR A 15 -20.90 9.12 -21.92
C THR A 15 -19.89 9.46 -20.84
N GLN A 16 -20.20 10.49 -20.08
CA GLN A 16 -19.48 10.80 -18.84
C GLN A 16 -19.88 9.73 -17.81
N ASP A 17 -18.87 8.94 -17.37
CA ASP A 17 -19.00 8.11 -16.18
C ASP A 17 -19.17 9.03 -14.95
N GLU A 18 -20.41 9.16 -14.47
CA GLU A 18 -20.78 10.03 -13.34
C GLU A 18 -20.32 9.51 -11.96
N ASN A 19 -19.51 8.44 -11.89
CA ASN A 19 -19.05 7.83 -10.63
C ASN A 19 -17.55 7.96 -10.36
N TYR A 20 -16.80 8.71 -11.15
CA TYR A 20 -15.42 9.00 -10.81
C TYR A 20 -15.35 10.15 -9.79
N LYS A 21 -15.37 9.84 -8.49
CA LYS A 21 -14.88 10.78 -7.48
C LYS A 21 -13.37 10.91 -7.67
N PRO A 22 -12.85 12.10 -8.00
CA PRO A 22 -11.41 12.28 -8.07
C PRO A 22 -10.82 11.93 -6.71
N GLN A 23 -9.81 11.07 -6.70
CA GLN A 23 -9.00 10.87 -5.50
C GLN A 23 -8.58 12.24 -4.96
N PRO A 24 -8.58 12.43 -3.63
CA PRO A 24 -8.04 13.65 -3.05
C PRO A 24 -6.64 13.84 -3.64
N ASP A 25 -6.40 15.03 -4.17
CA ASP A 25 -5.10 15.40 -4.77
C ASP A 25 -4.04 15.34 -3.66
N ILE A 26 -3.45 14.15 -3.48
CA ILE A 26 -2.52 13.80 -2.40
C ILE A 26 -1.34 14.78 -2.37
N HIS A 27 -1.05 15.40 -3.51
CA HIS A 27 0.03 16.36 -3.69
C HIS A 27 -0.31 17.79 -3.25
N LYS A 28 -1.57 18.09 -2.90
CA LYS A 28 -1.97 19.40 -2.35
C LYS A 28 -1.82 19.53 -0.84
N LYS A 29 -1.46 18.43 -0.15
CA LYS A 29 -1.26 18.39 1.31
C LYS A 29 0.10 17.80 1.61
N SER A 30 0.64 18.14 2.77
CA SER A 30 1.82 17.46 3.29
C SER A 30 1.62 15.96 3.28
N SER A 31 2.51 15.23 2.62
CA SER A 31 2.39 13.77 2.53
C SER A 31 3.74 13.07 2.60
N ILE A 32 3.71 11.88 3.19
CA ILE A 32 4.84 10.95 3.25
C ILE A 32 4.33 9.62 2.67
N LEU A 33 4.93 9.18 1.56
CA LEU A 33 4.51 7.99 0.86
C LEU A 33 5.59 6.91 0.97
N PHE A 34 5.18 5.71 1.34
CA PHE A 34 6.04 4.52 1.50
C PHE A 34 5.64 3.39 0.56
N LEU A 35 4.39 3.40 0.07
CA LEU A 35 3.92 2.37 -0.84
C LEU A 35 4.41 2.66 -2.26
N ASP A 36 5.00 1.62 -2.89
CA ASP A 36 5.64 1.69 -4.21
C ASP A 36 6.84 2.65 -4.32
N GLY A 37 7.29 3.22 -3.19
CA GLY A 37 8.49 4.05 -3.13
C GLY A 37 8.48 5.02 -1.98
N PHE A 38 9.61 5.74 -1.80
CA PHE A 38 9.75 6.75 -0.79
C PHE A 38 9.58 8.13 -1.40
N GLN A 39 8.55 8.87 -1.00
CA GLN A 39 8.30 10.24 -1.43
C GLN A 39 7.86 11.11 -0.25
N VAL A 40 8.25 12.39 -0.27
CA VAL A 40 7.85 13.39 0.72
C VAL A 40 7.47 14.68 0.01
N TRP A 41 6.25 15.14 0.27
CA TRP A 41 5.69 16.37 -0.30
C TRP A 41 5.43 17.37 0.83
N ASP A 42 5.88 18.60 0.66
CA ASP A 42 5.72 19.65 1.65
C ASP A 42 4.30 20.26 1.65
N LYS A 43 4.05 21.19 2.57
CA LYS A 43 2.77 21.89 2.70
C LYS A 43 2.34 22.71 1.48
N ASN A 44 3.27 22.99 0.56
CA ASN A 44 3.01 23.72 -0.67
C ASN A 44 2.82 22.78 -1.88
N GLY A 45 2.85 21.46 -1.67
CA GLY A 45 2.80 20.46 -2.73
C GLY A 45 4.11 20.35 -3.51
N THR A 46 5.25 20.70 -2.89
CA THR A 46 6.57 20.56 -3.51
C THR A 46 7.19 19.22 -3.10
N ASP A 47 7.71 18.47 -4.07
CA ASP A 47 8.47 17.25 -3.79
C ASP A 47 9.84 17.61 -3.17
N ILE A 48 10.00 17.26 -1.88
CA ILE A 48 11.23 17.45 -1.11
C ILE A 48 11.99 16.14 -0.87
N THR A 49 11.62 15.06 -1.55
CA THR A 49 12.22 13.73 -1.40
C THR A 49 13.74 13.75 -1.50
N LYS A 50 14.28 14.53 -2.44
CA LYS A 50 15.72 14.67 -2.65
C LYS A 50 16.46 15.39 -1.53
N SER A 51 15.74 16.08 -0.63
CA SER A 51 16.33 16.71 0.56
C SER A 51 16.69 15.69 1.67
N PHE A 52 16.16 14.48 1.57
CA PHE A 52 16.44 13.39 2.51
C PHE A 52 17.70 12.63 2.07
N THR A 53 18.81 12.87 2.75
CA THR A 53 20.02 12.04 2.60
C THR A 53 19.72 10.58 2.98
N PRO A 54 20.52 9.59 2.57
CA PRO A 54 20.28 8.19 2.90
C PRO A 54 20.02 7.93 4.39
N ILE A 55 20.79 8.55 5.28
CA ILE A 55 20.62 8.38 6.73
C ILE A 55 19.34 9.06 7.25
N LEU A 56 18.95 10.22 6.71
CA LEU A 56 17.72 10.91 7.10
C LEU A 56 16.49 10.14 6.61
N LYS A 57 16.58 9.54 5.43
CA LYS A 57 15.55 8.65 4.89
C LYS A 57 15.34 7.44 5.79
N GLN A 58 16.42 6.71 6.14
CA GLN A 58 16.34 5.56 7.03
C GLN A 58 15.80 5.96 8.43
N LEU A 59 16.25 7.09 8.96
CA LEU A 59 15.80 7.59 10.25
C LEU A 59 14.30 7.89 10.24
N LEU A 60 13.79 8.55 9.20
CA LEU A 60 12.35 8.84 9.05
C LEU A 60 11.53 7.55 8.95
N ILE A 61 11.98 6.61 8.11
CA ILE A 61 11.31 5.32 7.92
C ILE A 61 11.22 4.58 9.27
N LEU A 62 12.34 4.42 9.97
CA LEU A 62 12.36 3.74 11.26
C LEU A 62 11.42 4.37 12.28
N ILE A 63 11.42 5.71 12.39
CA ILE A 63 10.55 6.39 13.34
C ILE A 63 9.07 6.13 13.01
N ILE A 64 8.68 6.18 11.73
CA ILE A 64 7.29 5.92 11.31
C ILE A 64 6.91 4.46 11.58
N LEU A 65 7.71 3.50 11.11
CA LEU A 65 7.43 2.07 11.28
C LEU A 65 7.26 1.70 12.75
N TYR A 66 8.16 2.19 13.61
CA TYR A 66 8.07 1.93 15.05
C TYR A 66 6.92 2.70 15.74
N SER A 67 6.56 3.89 15.24
CA SER A 67 5.42 4.64 15.78
C SER A 67 4.10 3.92 15.51
N VAL A 68 3.97 3.29 14.35
CA VAL A 68 2.78 2.51 13.97
C VAL A 68 2.72 1.19 14.73
N ASN A 69 3.82 0.41 14.71
CA ASN A 69 3.79 -0.96 15.20
C ASN A 69 3.74 -1.09 16.72
N ASN A 70 4.36 -0.19 17.48
CA ASN A 70 4.42 -0.31 18.94
C ASN A 70 3.91 0.91 19.71
N LYS A 71 3.36 1.91 19.03
CA LYS A 71 2.76 3.14 19.57
C LYS A 71 3.69 4.01 20.45
N LYS A 72 4.83 3.49 20.90
CA LYS A 72 5.83 4.21 21.71
C LYS A 72 6.90 4.86 20.83
N GLY A 73 7.01 4.44 19.56
CA GLY A 73 8.09 4.85 18.68
C GLY A 73 9.36 4.03 18.87
N ILE A 74 10.49 4.51 18.37
CA ILE A 74 11.78 3.82 18.38
C ILE A 74 12.70 4.35 19.49
N SER A 75 13.38 3.42 20.19
CA SER A 75 14.29 3.79 21.26
C SER A 75 15.64 4.33 20.73
N ASN A 76 16.34 5.11 21.57
CA ASN A 76 17.70 5.53 21.24
C ASN A 76 18.67 4.37 21.06
N VAL A 77 18.46 3.27 21.80
CA VAL A 77 19.29 2.06 21.73
C VAL A 77 19.07 1.38 20.38
N THR A 78 17.82 1.13 20.01
CA THR A 78 17.46 0.50 18.72
C THR A 78 17.94 1.33 17.54
N LEU A 79 17.80 2.67 17.59
CA LEU A 79 18.34 3.55 16.54
C LEU A 79 19.85 3.40 16.38
N ARG A 80 20.59 3.27 17.50
CA ARG A 80 22.03 3.04 17.45
C ARG A 80 22.37 1.70 16.82
N GLU A 81 21.71 0.65 17.26
CA GLU A 81 21.93 -0.70 16.76
C GLU A 81 21.65 -0.84 15.25
N LEU A 82 20.64 -0.16 14.75
CA LEU A 82 20.24 -0.25 13.35
C LEU A 82 20.99 0.72 12.41
N LEU A 83 21.37 1.92 12.88
CA LEU A 83 21.94 2.95 12.01
C LEU A 83 23.40 3.26 12.28
N TRP A 84 23.92 2.94 13.47
CA TRP A 84 25.30 3.30 13.90
C TRP A 84 25.96 2.19 14.70
N PHE A 85 25.69 0.91 14.33
CA PHE A 85 26.24 -0.26 15.01
C PHE A 85 27.79 -0.29 14.98
N ASP A 86 28.40 0.30 13.97
CA ASP A 86 29.85 0.39 13.74
C ASP A 86 30.52 1.54 14.48
N LYS A 87 29.77 2.39 15.21
CA LYS A 87 30.26 3.59 15.90
C LYS A 87 30.42 3.35 17.40
N THR A 88 31.38 4.07 18.01
CA THR A 88 31.45 4.19 19.47
C THR A 88 30.18 4.85 20.01
N ASP A 89 29.88 4.64 21.29
CA ASP A 89 28.69 5.22 21.95
C ASP A 89 28.61 6.73 21.82
N GLU A 90 29.73 7.42 22.03
CA GLU A 90 29.80 8.87 21.90
C GLU A 90 29.56 9.34 20.47
N SER A 91 30.21 8.69 19.50
CA SER A 91 30.07 9.00 18.08
C SER A 91 28.62 8.75 17.60
N ALA A 92 28.02 7.61 17.98
CA ALA A 92 26.63 7.28 17.66
C ALA A 92 25.65 8.29 18.25
N GLN A 93 25.88 8.71 19.53
CA GLN A 93 25.06 9.73 20.18
C GLN A 93 25.13 11.07 19.44
N ASN A 94 26.34 11.48 19.05
CA ASN A 94 26.53 12.74 18.33
C ASN A 94 25.86 12.67 16.93
N ASN A 95 26.09 11.58 16.18
CA ASN A 95 25.44 11.34 14.88
C ASN A 95 23.92 11.41 15.01
N ARG A 96 23.33 10.76 16.00
CA ARG A 96 21.89 10.81 16.26
C ARG A 96 21.41 12.23 16.52
N ARG A 97 22.08 12.98 17.39
CA ARG A 97 21.70 14.38 17.70
C ARG A 97 21.69 15.26 16.45
N VAL A 98 22.74 15.16 15.63
CA VAL A 98 22.85 15.94 14.39
C VAL A 98 21.77 15.56 13.39
N ASN A 99 21.53 14.27 13.18
CA ASN A 99 20.57 13.81 12.18
C ASN A 99 19.11 14.03 12.64
N ILE A 100 18.80 13.86 13.90
CA ILE A 100 17.47 14.23 14.47
C ILE A 100 17.21 15.73 14.26
N ARG A 101 18.20 16.61 14.53
CA ARG A 101 18.03 18.05 14.27
C ARG A 101 17.78 18.35 12.80
N LYS A 102 18.52 17.72 11.89
CA LYS A 102 18.31 17.88 10.43
C LYS A 102 16.95 17.36 10.01
N LEU A 103 16.54 16.20 10.52
CA LEU A 103 15.21 15.63 10.24
C LEU A 103 14.11 16.58 10.71
N LYS A 104 14.22 17.13 11.93
CA LYS A 104 13.26 18.09 12.46
C LYS A 104 13.07 19.30 11.54
N LEU A 105 14.17 19.90 11.05
CA LEU A 105 14.12 21.01 10.10
C LEU A 105 13.43 20.65 8.75
N LEU A 106 13.55 19.40 8.31
CA LEU A 106 12.83 18.95 7.11
C LEU A 106 11.33 18.75 7.40
N LEU A 107 11.00 18.19 8.56
CA LEU A 107 9.61 17.99 8.99
C LEU A 107 8.87 19.30 9.25
N GLU A 108 9.54 20.37 9.64
CA GLU A 108 8.96 21.72 9.77
C GLU A 108 8.40 22.28 8.44
N LYS A 109 8.81 21.70 7.30
CA LYS A 109 8.23 22.04 5.98
C LYS A 109 6.88 21.37 5.73
N LEU A 110 6.55 20.33 6.50
CA LEU A 110 5.28 19.63 6.45
C LEU A 110 4.31 20.23 7.45
N ASP A 111 3.05 20.34 7.06
CA ASP A 111 1.97 20.70 7.98
C ASP A 111 1.38 19.42 8.60
N GLY A 112 1.17 19.44 9.91
CA GLY A 112 0.55 18.32 10.63
C GLY A 112 1.44 17.09 10.85
N VAL A 113 2.78 17.27 10.85
CA VAL A 113 3.74 16.23 11.27
C VAL A 113 4.59 16.76 12.41
N GLU A 114 4.60 16.07 13.52
CA GLU A 114 5.39 16.44 14.69
C GLU A 114 6.31 15.28 15.12
N LEU A 115 7.61 15.58 15.23
CA LEU A 115 8.59 14.66 15.83
C LEU A 115 8.60 14.86 17.34
N VAL A 116 8.06 13.89 18.06
CA VAL A 116 7.98 13.90 19.53
C VAL A 116 9.03 13.00 20.15
N LYS A 117 9.49 13.40 21.34
CA LYS A 117 10.40 12.62 22.16
C LYS A 117 9.78 12.37 23.52
N GLU A 118 9.57 11.11 23.86
CA GLU A 118 9.09 10.68 25.16
C GLU A 118 10.17 9.83 25.84
N SER A 119 10.81 10.37 26.87
CA SER A 119 11.96 9.73 27.53
C SER A 119 13.10 9.44 26.53
N THR A 120 13.33 8.15 26.23
CA THR A 120 14.36 7.67 25.28
C THR A 120 13.81 7.28 23.93
N TYR A 121 12.50 7.45 23.68
CA TYR A 121 11.82 7.05 22.45
C TYR A 121 11.54 8.26 21.55
N TRP A 122 11.58 8.03 20.25
CA TRP A 122 11.22 8.97 19.20
C TRP A 122 10.02 8.44 18.45
N ALA A 123 9.02 9.29 18.25
CA ALA A 123 7.81 8.97 17.50
C ALA A 123 7.40 10.14 16.59
N LEU A 124 6.63 9.84 15.54
CA LEU A 124 5.95 10.85 14.73
C LEU A 124 4.46 10.84 15.04
N LYS A 125 3.91 12.04 15.25
CA LYS A 125 2.48 12.29 15.35
C LYS A 125 2.00 12.94 14.06
N PHE A 126 0.90 12.42 13.51
CA PHE A 126 0.25 12.94 12.32
C PHE A 126 -1.10 13.53 12.72
N THR A 127 -1.39 14.78 12.31
CA THR A 127 -2.68 15.45 12.53
C THR A 127 -3.40 15.77 11.23
N HIS A 128 -2.71 16.36 10.26
CA HIS A 128 -3.28 16.76 8.97
C HIS A 128 -2.49 16.21 7.77
N ALA A 129 -1.24 15.83 7.98
CA ALA A 129 -0.44 15.22 6.93
C ALA A 129 -0.93 13.82 6.61
N TYR A 130 -0.80 13.44 5.35
CA TYR A 130 -1.16 12.12 4.86
C TYR A 130 0.04 11.17 4.88
N CYS A 131 -0.21 9.90 5.20
CA CYS A 131 0.77 8.83 5.03
C CYS A 131 0.05 7.56 4.58
N ASP A 132 0.36 7.10 3.36
CA ASP A 132 -0.26 5.92 2.74
C ASP A 132 -0.09 4.65 3.58
N TYR A 133 1.11 4.42 4.10
CA TYR A 133 1.39 3.28 4.99
C TYR A 133 0.52 3.30 6.26
N ILE A 134 0.38 4.47 6.90
CA ILE A 134 -0.46 4.61 8.11
C ILE A 134 -1.93 4.36 7.76
N ASP A 135 -2.38 4.85 6.63
CA ASP A 135 -3.77 4.68 6.17
C ASP A 135 -4.11 3.19 6.00
N VAL A 136 -3.24 2.43 5.30
CA VAL A 136 -3.42 0.97 5.18
C VAL A 136 -3.33 0.27 6.54
N CYS A 137 -2.39 0.64 7.41
CA CYS A 137 -2.28 0.04 8.75
C CYS A 137 -3.52 0.28 9.60
N ASN A 138 -4.14 1.46 9.53
CA ASN A 138 -5.39 1.75 10.21
C ASN A 138 -6.53 0.84 9.74
N TRP A 139 -6.59 0.55 8.43
CA TRP A 139 -7.57 -0.39 7.88
C TRP A 139 -7.29 -1.83 8.29
N ILE A 140 -6.02 -2.25 8.32
CA ILE A 140 -5.63 -3.56 8.87
C ILE A 140 -6.14 -3.72 10.31
N ASP A 141 -5.94 -2.70 11.15
CA ASP A 141 -6.40 -2.72 12.54
C ASP A 141 -7.93 -2.77 12.64
N LYS A 142 -8.68 -1.98 11.85
CA LYS A 142 -10.15 -2.04 11.80
C LYS A 142 -10.65 -3.44 11.47
N VAL A 143 -10.09 -4.06 10.43
CA VAL A 143 -10.50 -5.41 10.00
C VAL A 143 -10.11 -6.46 11.04
N LYS A 144 -8.93 -6.37 11.65
CA LYS A 144 -8.51 -7.24 12.76
C LYS A 144 -9.45 -7.13 13.97
N ASN A 145 -9.90 -5.93 14.28
CA ASN A 145 -10.85 -5.68 15.37
C ASN A 145 -12.31 -6.04 15.02
N LYS A 146 -12.53 -6.60 13.82
CA LYS A 146 -13.86 -6.98 13.30
C LYS A 146 -14.85 -5.82 13.25
N GLU A 147 -14.36 -4.61 12.99
CA GLU A 147 -15.22 -3.47 12.74
C GLU A 147 -16.04 -3.71 11.47
N PRO A 148 -17.35 -3.46 11.47
CA PRO A 148 -18.19 -3.78 10.32
C PRO A 148 -17.88 -2.86 9.13
N ILE A 149 -17.80 -3.46 7.95
CA ILE A 149 -17.75 -2.72 6.69
C ILE A 149 -19.19 -2.40 6.27
N THR A 150 -19.49 -1.12 6.15
CA THR A 150 -20.81 -0.60 5.82
C THR A 150 -20.78 0.19 4.51
N ALA A 151 -21.96 0.51 3.97
CA ALA A 151 -22.07 1.38 2.81
C ALA A 151 -21.45 2.78 3.03
N GLU A 152 -21.36 3.22 4.28
CA GLU A 152 -20.81 4.54 4.62
C GLU A 152 -19.28 4.55 4.57
N ASN A 153 -18.63 3.47 5.07
CA ASN A 153 -17.18 3.42 5.19
C ASN A 153 -16.47 2.66 4.06
N ILE A 154 -17.20 1.93 3.21
CA ILE A 154 -16.60 1.16 2.11
C ILE A 154 -15.88 2.06 1.09
N ASN A 155 -16.39 3.28 0.90
CA ASN A 155 -15.80 4.24 -0.03
C ASN A 155 -14.45 4.81 0.46
N ASP A 156 -14.17 4.67 1.75
CA ASP A 156 -12.92 5.10 2.38
C ASP A 156 -11.86 3.99 2.34
N LEU A 157 -12.24 2.77 1.90
CA LEU A 157 -11.30 1.65 1.77
C LEU A 157 -10.24 1.97 0.71
N PRO A 158 -8.95 2.00 1.07
CA PRO A 158 -7.89 2.41 0.16
C PRO A 158 -7.50 1.27 -0.78
N LEU A 159 -8.43 0.75 -1.59
CA LEU A 159 -8.23 -0.43 -2.44
C LEU A 159 -7.02 -0.31 -3.37
N ASN A 160 -6.78 0.88 -3.91
CA ASN A 160 -5.61 1.13 -4.78
C ASN A 160 -4.29 1.08 -4.01
N LEU A 161 -4.31 1.39 -2.70
CA LEU A 161 -3.12 1.30 -1.85
C LEU A 161 -2.82 -0.13 -1.42
N LEU A 162 -3.84 -1.01 -1.39
CA LEU A 162 -3.66 -2.40 -0.99
C LEU A 162 -2.74 -3.19 -1.92
N SER A 163 -2.54 -2.74 -3.15
CA SER A 163 -1.57 -3.32 -4.09
C SER A 163 -0.15 -2.81 -3.88
N GLY A 164 0.04 -1.74 -3.12
CA GLY A 164 1.31 -1.07 -2.92
C GLY A 164 2.26 -1.87 -2.04
N GLN A 165 3.49 -2.06 -2.51
CA GLN A 165 4.54 -2.74 -1.75
C GLN A 165 5.28 -1.75 -0.84
N LEU A 166 5.55 -2.14 0.40
CA LEU A 166 6.26 -1.30 1.35
C LEU A 166 7.72 -1.09 0.92
N LEU A 167 8.05 0.14 0.50
CA LEU A 167 9.42 0.60 0.19
C LEU A 167 10.22 -0.40 -0.68
N PRO A 168 9.72 -0.83 -1.85
CA PRO A 168 10.32 -1.92 -2.64
C PRO A 168 11.77 -1.63 -3.05
N TYR A 169 12.12 -0.35 -3.23
CA TYR A 169 13.45 0.08 -3.67
C TYR A 169 14.42 0.44 -2.53
N VAL A 170 14.00 0.27 -1.28
CA VAL A 170 14.87 0.45 -0.11
C VAL A 170 15.37 -0.92 0.32
N GLN A 171 16.69 -1.10 0.24
CA GLN A 171 17.35 -2.36 0.60
C GLN A 171 18.18 -2.14 1.85
N THR A 172 17.71 -2.65 2.98
CA THR A 172 18.39 -2.66 4.28
C THR A 172 17.88 -3.86 5.07
N ASP A 173 18.78 -4.62 5.68
CA ASP A 173 18.46 -5.89 6.36
C ASP A 173 17.34 -5.73 7.40
N TRP A 174 17.34 -4.62 8.15
CA TRP A 174 16.33 -4.37 9.18
C TRP A 174 14.92 -4.12 8.61
N LEU A 175 14.80 -3.78 7.31
CA LEU A 175 13.49 -3.49 6.69
C LEU A 175 12.76 -4.75 6.22
N ASP A 176 13.48 -5.85 6.00
CA ASP A 176 12.90 -7.06 5.40
C ASP A 176 11.82 -7.69 6.28
N SER A 177 12.01 -7.68 7.61
CA SER A 177 10.96 -8.14 8.53
C SER A 177 9.70 -7.27 8.45
N PHE A 178 9.86 -5.94 8.38
CA PHE A 178 8.71 -5.03 8.23
C PHE A 178 7.97 -5.22 6.91
N LYS A 179 8.70 -5.46 5.81
CA LYS A 179 8.08 -5.76 4.51
C LYS A 179 7.27 -7.06 4.57
N SER A 180 7.84 -8.10 5.16
CA SER A 180 7.17 -9.39 5.31
C SER A 180 5.93 -9.27 6.19
N ASP A 181 6.02 -8.60 7.33
CA ASP A 181 4.90 -8.41 8.26
C ASP A 181 3.78 -7.56 7.62
N TYR A 182 4.15 -6.53 6.86
CA TYR A 182 3.20 -5.71 6.11
C TYR A 182 2.48 -6.53 5.05
N THR A 183 3.22 -7.26 4.21
CA THR A 183 2.65 -8.14 3.17
C THR A 183 1.68 -9.15 3.75
N ASN A 184 2.08 -9.89 4.80
CA ASN A 184 1.22 -10.84 5.48
C ASN A 184 -0.04 -10.18 6.05
N SER A 185 0.11 -9.00 6.65
CA SER A 185 -1.03 -8.27 7.23
C SER A 185 -2.02 -7.78 6.17
N VAL A 186 -1.54 -7.36 5.00
CA VAL A 186 -2.40 -6.98 3.87
C VAL A 186 -3.13 -8.19 3.30
N LEU A 187 -2.45 -9.33 3.12
CA LEU A 187 -3.07 -10.56 2.63
C LEU A 187 -4.15 -11.06 3.61
N ASP A 188 -3.86 -11.10 4.91
CA ASP A 188 -4.83 -11.47 5.94
C ASP A 188 -6.04 -10.52 5.95
N MET A 189 -5.80 -9.21 5.82
CA MET A 189 -6.87 -8.22 5.72
C MET A 189 -7.72 -8.46 4.47
N ALA A 190 -7.10 -8.69 3.32
CA ALA A 190 -7.79 -8.94 2.05
C ALA A 190 -8.70 -10.17 2.12
N ILE A 191 -8.21 -11.27 2.72
CA ILE A 191 -9.01 -12.48 2.98
C ILE A 191 -10.20 -12.16 3.89
N ASN A 192 -9.99 -11.42 4.97
CA ASN A 192 -11.07 -11.07 5.91
C ASN A 192 -12.08 -10.10 5.29
N LEU A 193 -11.63 -9.15 4.47
CA LEU A 193 -12.51 -8.25 3.71
C LEU A 193 -13.41 -9.03 2.75
N SER A 194 -12.86 -9.96 1.98
CA SER A 194 -13.63 -10.75 1.00
C SER A 194 -14.78 -11.56 1.63
N LYS A 195 -14.68 -11.85 2.95
CA LYS A 195 -15.70 -12.59 3.73
C LYS A 195 -16.78 -11.69 4.34
N GLN A 196 -16.64 -10.37 4.28
CA GLN A 196 -17.65 -9.44 4.80
C GLN A 196 -18.91 -9.50 3.94
N GLU A 197 -20.09 -9.51 4.57
CA GLU A 197 -21.38 -9.66 3.86
C GLU A 197 -21.60 -8.57 2.80
N TYR A 198 -21.20 -7.32 3.11
CA TYR A 198 -21.34 -6.22 2.18
C TYR A 198 -20.42 -6.36 0.95
N ILE A 199 -19.26 -6.99 1.11
CA ILE A 199 -18.27 -7.18 0.05
C ILE A 199 -18.59 -8.42 -0.79
N LYS A 200 -19.08 -9.51 -0.18
CA LYS A 200 -19.46 -10.74 -0.89
C LYS A 200 -20.45 -10.52 -2.03
N GLY A 201 -21.36 -9.53 -1.89
CA GLY A 201 -22.32 -9.16 -2.93
C GLY A 201 -21.73 -8.30 -4.06
N ASN A 202 -20.51 -7.78 -3.90
CA ASN A 202 -19.89 -6.85 -4.84
C ASN A 202 -18.74 -7.53 -5.60
N ASN A 203 -19.08 -8.05 -6.79
CA ASN A 203 -18.12 -8.78 -7.62
C ASN A 203 -16.91 -7.91 -8.05
N GLU A 204 -17.09 -6.60 -8.21
CA GLU A 204 -16.02 -5.71 -8.60
C GLU A 204 -15.01 -5.53 -7.46
N LEU A 205 -15.49 -5.32 -6.24
CA LEU A 205 -14.64 -5.26 -5.05
C LEU A 205 -13.88 -6.58 -4.83
N LEU A 206 -14.54 -7.73 -5.00
CA LEU A 206 -13.88 -9.04 -4.87
C LEU A 206 -12.74 -9.21 -5.88
N ILE A 207 -12.93 -8.78 -7.13
CA ILE A 207 -11.87 -8.82 -8.16
C ILE A 207 -10.73 -7.86 -7.81
N GLN A 208 -11.03 -6.65 -7.32
CA GLN A 208 -10.02 -5.68 -6.89
C GLN A 208 -9.20 -6.22 -5.70
N ILE A 209 -9.86 -6.82 -4.70
CA ILE A 209 -9.20 -7.47 -3.57
C ILE A 209 -8.27 -8.60 -4.05
N ALA A 210 -8.74 -9.47 -4.94
CA ALA A 210 -7.90 -10.53 -5.49
C ALA A 210 -6.70 -9.99 -6.29
N ASN A 211 -6.89 -8.90 -7.04
CA ASN A 211 -5.79 -8.23 -7.74
C ASN A 211 -4.75 -7.64 -6.77
N SER A 212 -5.19 -7.06 -5.66
CA SER A 212 -4.28 -6.55 -4.62
C SER A 212 -3.44 -7.69 -4.02
N MET A 213 -4.07 -8.85 -3.75
CA MET A 213 -3.36 -10.02 -3.25
C MET A 213 -2.28 -10.48 -4.24
N PHE A 214 -2.61 -10.56 -5.53
CA PHE A 214 -1.63 -10.92 -6.57
C PHE A 214 -0.49 -9.91 -6.74
N ALA A 215 -0.66 -8.66 -6.38
CA ALA A 215 0.42 -7.68 -6.37
C ALA A 215 1.44 -7.98 -5.27
N HIS A 216 1.04 -8.62 -4.18
CA HIS A 216 1.92 -9.04 -3.09
C HIS A 216 2.48 -10.45 -3.28
N ASP A 217 1.64 -11.39 -3.70
CA ASP A 217 2.03 -12.78 -3.97
C ASP A 217 1.30 -13.29 -5.22
N LYS A 218 2.05 -13.42 -6.32
CA LYS A 218 1.53 -13.95 -7.59
C LYS A 218 1.12 -15.42 -7.52
N THR A 219 1.55 -16.12 -6.49
CA THR A 219 1.27 -17.54 -6.26
C THR A 219 0.21 -17.78 -5.20
N ASP A 220 -0.48 -16.73 -4.74
CA ASP A 220 -1.54 -16.82 -3.74
C ASP A 220 -2.76 -17.58 -4.29
N GLU A 221 -3.02 -18.75 -3.74
CA GLU A 221 -4.11 -19.64 -4.17
C GLU A 221 -5.49 -19.09 -3.82
N TYR A 222 -5.62 -18.37 -2.70
CA TYR A 222 -6.90 -17.78 -2.33
C TYR A 222 -7.31 -16.67 -3.31
N ALA A 223 -6.35 -15.85 -3.73
CA ALA A 223 -6.57 -14.83 -4.76
C ALA A 223 -7.02 -15.46 -6.10
N LEU A 224 -6.39 -16.58 -6.50
CA LEU A 224 -6.78 -17.33 -7.69
C LEU A 224 -8.24 -17.77 -7.60
N ILE A 225 -8.59 -18.48 -6.52
CA ILE A 225 -9.93 -19.03 -6.32
C ILE A 225 -10.95 -17.89 -6.30
N LEU A 226 -10.70 -16.84 -5.52
CA LEU A 226 -11.58 -15.68 -5.38
C LEU A 226 -11.86 -15.03 -6.75
N LYS A 227 -10.80 -14.76 -7.53
CA LYS A 227 -10.93 -14.09 -8.82
C LYS A 227 -11.60 -14.98 -9.88
N CYS A 228 -11.15 -16.23 -10.02
CA CYS A 228 -11.71 -17.16 -11.00
C CYS A 228 -13.19 -17.46 -10.73
N HIS A 229 -13.55 -17.72 -9.47
CA HIS A 229 -14.93 -17.99 -9.08
C HIS A 229 -15.84 -16.77 -9.32
N THR A 230 -15.38 -15.57 -8.95
CA THR A 230 -16.14 -14.33 -9.16
C THR A 230 -16.36 -14.05 -10.65
N LEU A 231 -15.31 -14.16 -11.47
CA LEU A 231 -15.41 -13.97 -12.93
C LEU A 231 -16.32 -15.04 -13.58
N TYR A 232 -16.21 -16.29 -13.15
CA TYR A 232 -17.03 -17.38 -13.66
C TYR A 232 -18.53 -17.16 -13.35
N LYS A 233 -18.85 -16.75 -12.10
CA LYS A 233 -20.23 -16.38 -11.70
C LYS A 233 -20.81 -15.22 -12.51
N GLN A 234 -19.98 -14.30 -12.99
CA GLN A 234 -20.39 -13.21 -13.88
C GLN A 234 -20.57 -13.67 -15.34
N GLY A 235 -20.36 -14.95 -15.68
CA GLY A 235 -20.37 -15.46 -17.06
C GLY A 235 -19.11 -15.09 -17.85
N ARG A 236 -18.09 -14.49 -17.23
CA ARG A 236 -16.81 -14.08 -17.84
C ARG A 236 -15.81 -15.25 -17.88
N THR A 237 -16.25 -16.41 -18.37
CA THR A 237 -15.51 -17.68 -18.33
C THR A 237 -14.14 -17.58 -19.02
N SER A 238 -14.07 -16.89 -20.15
CA SER A 238 -12.80 -16.69 -20.87
C SER A 238 -11.75 -15.98 -20.01
N LEU A 239 -12.17 -14.93 -19.29
CA LEU A 239 -11.29 -14.17 -18.40
C LEU A 239 -10.86 -14.98 -17.17
N ALA A 240 -11.78 -15.78 -16.61
CA ALA A 240 -11.46 -16.70 -15.52
C ALA A 240 -10.40 -17.72 -15.98
N LYS A 241 -10.56 -18.29 -17.18
CA LYS A 241 -9.59 -19.25 -17.75
C LYS A 241 -8.22 -18.59 -17.96
N THR A 242 -8.17 -17.39 -18.54
CA THR A 242 -6.92 -16.64 -18.72
C THR A 242 -6.23 -16.35 -17.38
N THR A 243 -7.01 -15.99 -16.34
CA THR A 243 -6.47 -15.78 -14.97
C THR A 243 -5.82 -17.04 -14.44
N PHE A 244 -6.50 -18.20 -14.59
CA PHE A 244 -5.98 -19.50 -14.16
C PHE A 244 -4.70 -19.88 -14.91
N ASP A 245 -4.67 -19.74 -16.23
CA ASP A 245 -3.50 -20.10 -17.04
C ASP A 245 -2.29 -19.20 -16.74
N THR A 246 -2.53 -17.90 -16.51
CA THR A 246 -1.49 -16.96 -16.06
C THR A 246 -0.92 -17.37 -14.71
N PHE A 247 -1.79 -17.69 -13.75
CA PHE A 247 -1.37 -18.16 -12.44
C PHE A 247 -0.52 -19.44 -12.53
N CYS A 248 -0.93 -20.43 -13.30
CA CYS A 248 -0.18 -21.66 -13.46
C CYS A 248 1.24 -21.42 -14.02
N ASN A 249 1.38 -20.48 -14.94
CA ASN A 249 2.68 -20.09 -15.50
C ASN A 249 3.56 -19.41 -14.46
N GLU A 250 3.02 -18.43 -13.71
CA GLU A 250 3.75 -17.75 -12.64
C GLU A 250 4.14 -18.73 -11.50
N TYR A 251 3.21 -19.61 -11.10
CA TYR A 251 3.44 -20.63 -10.09
C TYR A 251 4.60 -21.55 -10.48
N LYS A 252 4.61 -22.03 -11.73
CA LYS A 252 5.70 -22.86 -12.24
C LYS A 252 7.01 -22.11 -12.31
N ALA A 253 6.98 -20.85 -12.74
CA ALA A 253 8.19 -20.02 -12.84
C ALA A 253 8.81 -19.72 -11.48
N MET A 254 8.00 -19.47 -10.46
CA MET A 254 8.47 -19.06 -9.12
C MET A 254 8.84 -20.27 -8.24
N LEU A 255 8.04 -21.34 -8.28
CA LEU A 255 8.18 -22.50 -7.38
C LEU A 255 8.83 -23.73 -8.05
N ASN A 256 9.11 -23.64 -9.36
CA ASN A 256 9.68 -24.72 -10.17
C ASN A 256 8.85 -26.04 -10.11
N THR A 257 7.55 -25.92 -9.88
CA THR A 257 6.60 -27.05 -9.83
C THR A 257 5.28 -26.66 -10.50
N ASN A 258 4.54 -27.65 -11.03
CA ASN A 258 3.26 -27.37 -11.63
C ASN A 258 2.18 -27.20 -10.54
N TYR A 259 1.26 -26.26 -10.75
CA TYR A 259 0.07 -26.17 -9.92
C TYR A 259 -0.81 -27.40 -10.12
N THR A 260 -1.35 -27.96 -9.06
CA THR A 260 -1.95 -29.30 -9.06
C THR A 260 -3.45 -29.32 -9.35
N LYS A 261 -4.19 -28.24 -8.97
CA LYS A 261 -5.64 -28.17 -9.20
C LYS A 261 -5.96 -27.82 -10.63
N THR A 262 -7.02 -28.39 -11.15
CA THR A 262 -7.58 -28.06 -12.46
C THR A 262 -8.43 -26.78 -12.40
N PHE A 263 -8.70 -26.16 -13.55
CA PHE A 263 -9.59 -25.01 -13.63
C PHE A 263 -10.97 -25.29 -13.02
N ASN A 264 -11.54 -26.49 -13.29
CA ASN A 264 -12.84 -26.87 -12.76
C ASN A 264 -12.84 -27.00 -11.24
N GLU A 265 -11.77 -27.49 -10.63
CA GLU A 265 -11.63 -27.55 -9.17
C GLU A 265 -11.53 -26.14 -8.58
N VAL A 266 -10.83 -25.22 -9.23
CA VAL A 266 -10.69 -23.84 -8.75
C VAL A 266 -12.02 -23.08 -8.77
N ILE A 267 -12.80 -23.17 -9.85
CA ILE A 267 -14.08 -22.45 -9.96
C ILE A 267 -15.19 -23.04 -9.09
N ASN A 268 -15.07 -24.30 -8.64
CA ASN A 268 -16.02 -24.97 -7.75
C ASN A 268 -15.56 -25.00 -6.28
N CYS A 269 -14.40 -24.39 -5.97
CA CYS A 269 -13.92 -24.30 -4.59
C CYS A 269 -14.86 -23.41 -3.76
N GLN A 270 -15.19 -23.84 -2.54
CA GLN A 270 -15.95 -23.01 -1.60
C GLN A 270 -14.99 -21.99 -0.95
N LEU A 271 -15.38 -20.72 -0.98
CA LEU A 271 -14.67 -19.57 -0.36
C LEU A 271 -15.21 -19.28 1.02
#